data_0366be10e844341f682900b679321a49
#
_entry.id   0366be10e844341f682900b679321a49
#
_cell.length_a   1.000
_cell.length_b   1.000
_cell.length_c   1.000
_cell.angle_alpha   90.00
_cell.angle_beta   90.00
_cell.angle_gamma   90.00
#
_symmetry.space_group_name_H-M   'P 1'
#
loop_
_entity.id
_entity.type
_entity.pdbx_description
1 polymer ?
#
loop_
_entity_poly.entity_id
_entity_poly.type
_entity_poly.pdbx_seq_one_letter_code
_entity_poly.pdbx_strand_id
1 'polypeptide(L)'
;MNQQEKYYDSITIKIASPDIIRSWSNGEVKKAETLNYRTLKPEKDGLFCEKIFGPVRDWECNCGKYKGIKFKGIVCDRCGVLVTRSAVRRERMGHIELACPVTHIWFYKAVPSRLSSLLQIGLKDLEKIIYYEEYVVVDPGDTQLKYKQFLNEDKYQECLSKYGDSFKAKIGAEAVRELLKQVNLDKLCVELRADLEKATPAGANAKKIAKTLKIAEDFKKSGNSIDWMVLESLPVIPPDLRPLVPL
;
A
#
# COMPACT_ATOMS: atom_id res chain seq x y z
N MET A 1 27.25 -17.45 -15.35
CA MET A 1 25.97 -17.81 -14.67
C MET A 1 24.98 -18.06 -15.77
N ASN A 2 24.52 -19.32 -15.91
CA ASN A 2 23.48 -19.65 -16.88
C ASN A 2 22.21 -18.86 -16.54
N GLN A 3 21.84 -17.93 -17.40
CA GLN A 3 20.47 -17.43 -17.43
C GLN A 3 19.63 -18.63 -17.90
N GLN A 4 19.02 -19.34 -16.98
CA GLN A 4 17.93 -20.23 -17.32
C GLN A 4 16.83 -19.33 -17.90
N GLU A 5 16.60 -19.45 -19.20
CA GLU A 5 15.43 -18.85 -19.84
C GLU A 5 14.21 -19.40 -19.11
N LYS A 6 13.54 -18.50 -18.36
CA LYS A 6 12.29 -18.84 -17.68
C LYS A 6 11.17 -18.73 -18.70
N TYR A 7 10.65 -19.85 -19.14
CA TYR A 7 9.43 -19.92 -19.96
C TYR A 7 8.23 -19.67 -19.05
N TYR A 8 7.32 -18.79 -19.46
CA TYR A 8 6.11 -18.45 -18.74
C TYR A 8 4.91 -18.82 -19.63
N ASP A 9 3.98 -19.58 -19.11
CA ASP A 9 2.70 -19.89 -19.80
C ASP A 9 1.71 -18.73 -19.66
N SER A 10 1.78 -17.99 -18.55
CA SER A 10 0.89 -16.87 -18.29
C SER A 10 1.54 -15.85 -17.35
N ILE A 11 1.06 -14.61 -17.43
CA ILE A 11 1.43 -13.51 -16.53
C ILE A 11 0.17 -13.02 -15.84
N THR A 12 0.19 -12.96 -14.51
CA THR A 12 -0.91 -12.46 -13.69
C THR A 12 -0.49 -11.21 -12.94
N ILE A 13 -1.29 -10.15 -13.04
CA ILE A 13 -1.08 -8.91 -12.28
C ILE A 13 -1.91 -9.00 -11.01
N LYS A 14 -1.27 -8.82 -9.86
CA LYS A 14 -1.92 -8.82 -8.53
C LYS A 14 -1.52 -7.59 -7.73
N ILE A 15 -2.34 -7.26 -6.71
CA ILE A 15 -1.98 -6.27 -5.70
C ILE A 15 -0.98 -6.92 -4.75
N ALA A 16 0.12 -6.24 -4.45
CA ALA A 16 1.09 -6.72 -3.48
C ALA A 16 0.62 -6.42 -2.05
N SER A 17 0.65 -7.44 -1.19
CA SER A 17 0.45 -7.22 0.25
C SER A 17 1.68 -6.54 0.88
N PRO A 18 1.53 -5.90 2.05
CA PRO A 18 2.67 -5.37 2.79
C PRO A 18 3.76 -6.41 3.05
N ASP A 19 3.38 -7.66 3.36
CA ASP A 19 4.33 -8.75 3.61
C ASP A 19 5.09 -9.16 2.36
N ILE A 20 4.43 -9.18 1.20
CA ILE A 20 5.10 -9.42 -0.09
C ILE A 20 6.10 -8.31 -0.38
N ILE A 21 5.73 -7.04 -0.17
CA ILE A 21 6.63 -5.90 -0.36
C ILE A 21 7.86 -6.03 0.54
N ARG A 22 7.68 -6.36 1.82
CA ARG A 22 8.78 -6.60 2.75
C ARG A 22 9.66 -7.79 2.33
N SER A 23 9.06 -8.85 1.79
CA SER A 23 9.82 -10.02 1.30
C SER A 23 10.70 -9.73 0.09
N TRP A 24 10.34 -8.77 -0.76
CA TRP A 24 11.17 -8.33 -1.88
C TRP A 24 12.31 -7.41 -1.46
N SER A 25 12.17 -6.79 -0.29
CA SER A 25 13.05 -5.73 0.15
C SER A 25 14.35 -6.24 0.77
N ASN A 26 15.43 -5.55 0.45
CA ASN A 26 16.74 -5.76 1.07
C ASN A 26 16.99 -4.81 2.27
N GLY A 27 16.01 -3.96 2.61
CA GLY A 27 16.05 -3.07 3.77
C GLY A 27 15.12 -1.88 3.65
N GLU A 28 14.87 -1.26 4.78
CA GLU A 28 13.99 -0.10 4.91
C GLU A 28 14.75 1.19 4.57
N VAL A 29 14.15 2.02 3.74
CA VAL A 29 14.61 3.39 3.45
C VAL A 29 13.99 4.32 4.48
N LYS A 30 14.83 4.89 5.36
CA LYS A 30 14.38 5.73 6.49
C LYS A 30 14.52 7.22 6.24
N LYS A 31 15.29 7.60 5.20
CA LYS A 31 15.62 8.98 4.89
C LYS A 31 15.32 9.31 3.44
N ALA A 32 14.88 10.54 3.21
CA ALA A 32 14.60 11.06 1.87
C ALA A 32 15.87 11.43 1.09
N GLU A 33 17.00 11.55 1.77
CA GLU A 33 18.25 11.97 1.16
C GLU A 33 18.71 10.96 0.09
N THR A 34 19.29 11.50 -0.97
CA THR A 34 19.81 10.73 -2.11
C THR A 34 21.33 10.58 -2.01
N LEU A 35 22.06 11.64 -2.30
CA LEU A 35 23.50 11.71 -2.26
C LEU A 35 23.97 12.79 -1.28
N ASN A 36 25.09 12.54 -0.66
CA ASN A 36 25.78 13.57 0.10
C ASN A 36 26.34 14.63 -0.86
N TYR A 37 25.95 15.90 -0.69
CA TYR A 37 26.33 16.99 -1.59
C TYR A 37 27.84 17.24 -1.67
N ARG A 38 28.59 16.92 -0.60
CA ARG A 38 30.04 17.13 -0.50
C ARG A 38 30.84 15.97 -1.10
N THR A 39 30.41 14.74 -0.82
CA THR A 39 31.17 13.53 -1.20
C THR A 39 30.63 12.86 -2.44
N LEU A 40 29.43 13.24 -2.90
CA LEU A 40 28.65 12.62 -3.98
C LEU A 40 28.41 11.11 -3.79
N LYS A 41 28.57 10.62 -2.57
CA LYS A 41 28.26 9.23 -2.21
C LYS A 41 26.82 9.08 -1.75
N PRO A 42 26.19 7.92 -1.97
CA PRO A 42 24.88 7.63 -1.43
C PRO A 42 24.81 7.78 0.09
N GLU A 43 23.79 8.48 0.56
CA GLU A 43 23.55 8.63 1.99
C GLU A 43 23.08 7.31 2.61
N LYS A 44 23.52 7.06 3.83
CA LYS A 44 23.13 5.85 4.58
C LYS A 44 21.64 5.91 4.91
N ASP A 45 20.96 4.78 4.71
CA ASP A 45 19.52 4.59 4.91
C ASP A 45 18.64 5.50 4.05
N GLY A 46 19.23 6.16 3.03
CA GLY A 46 18.55 6.98 2.03
C GLY A 46 18.12 6.21 0.80
N LEU A 47 17.53 6.94 -0.15
CA LEU A 47 16.95 6.37 -1.39
C LEU A 47 17.96 5.68 -2.32
N PHE A 48 19.26 5.92 -2.16
CA PHE A 48 20.34 5.30 -2.95
C PHE A 48 21.32 4.49 -2.10
N CYS A 49 20.99 4.21 -0.85
CA CYS A 49 21.84 3.57 0.15
C CYS A 49 22.50 2.29 -0.37
N GLU A 50 23.84 2.21 -0.25
CA GLU A 50 24.59 1.03 -0.69
C GLU A 50 24.36 -0.21 0.20
N LYS A 51 23.97 -0.01 1.47
CA LYS A 51 23.65 -1.12 2.36
C LYS A 51 22.38 -1.84 1.90
N ILE A 52 21.39 -1.10 1.42
CA ILE A 52 20.09 -1.63 0.96
C ILE A 52 20.21 -2.15 -0.46
N PHE A 53 20.70 -1.32 -1.38
CA PHE A 53 20.65 -1.58 -2.81
C PHE A 53 21.93 -2.16 -3.41
N GLY A 54 23.00 -2.21 -2.63
CA GLY A 54 24.31 -2.68 -3.09
C GLY A 54 25.31 -1.58 -3.41
N PRO A 55 26.58 -1.95 -3.63
CA PRO A 55 27.66 -1.01 -3.82
C PRO A 55 27.57 -0.29 -5.18
N VAL A 56 28.06 0.95 -5.25
CA VAL A 56 28.15 1.73 -6.51
C VAL A 56 29.28 1.22 -7.41
N ARG A 57 30.36 0.72 -6.80
CA ARG A 57 31.50 0.16 -7.54
C ARG A 57 31.64 -1.32 -7.29
N ASP A 58 32.05 -2.06 -8.32
CA ASP A 58 32.26 -3.49 -8.19
C ASP A 58 33.28 -3.81 -7.10
N TRP A 59 32.90 -4.72 -6.23
CA TRP A 59 33.76 -5.28 -5.18
C TRP A 59 34.35 -4.25 -4.20
N GLU A 60 33.68 -3.11 -4.02
CA GLU A 60 34.10 -2.07 -3.08
C GLU A 60 32.95 -1.71 -2.13
N CYS A 61 33.22 -1.64 -0.83
CA CYS A 61 32.25 -1.13 0.13
C CYS A 61 32.27 0.40 0.22
N ASN A 62 31.20 1.05 0.67
CA ASN A 62 31.04 2.51 0.73
C ASN A 62 32.21 3.20 1.47
N CYS A 63 32.64 2.66 2.62
CA CYS A 63 33.71 3.25 3.41
C CYS A 63 35.14 2.96 2.83
N GLY A 64 35.27 2.13 1.81
CA GLY A 64 36.53 1.79 1.18
C GLY A 64 37.43 0.82 1.98
N LYS A 65 36.97 0.28 3.11
CA LYS A 65 37.74 -0.70 3.91
C LYS A 65 38.02 -1.99 3.12
N TYR A 66 37.01 -2.49 2.42
CA TYR A 66 37.13 -3.68 1.57
C TYR A 66 37.09 -3.27 0.11
N LYS A 67 38.17 -3.58 -0.64
CA LYS A 67 38.31 -3.33 -2.07
C LYS A 67 38.88 -4.56 -2.76
N GLY A 68 38.22 -4.97 -3.84
CA GLY A 68 38.66 -6.06 -4.69
C GLY A 68 37.88 -7.36 -4.48
N ILE A 69 37.94 -8.21 -5.50
CA ILE A 69 37.20 -9.47 -5.65
C ILE A 69 37.47 -10.48 -4.51
N LYS A 70 38.64 -10.41 -3.90
CA LYS A 70 39.03 -11.29 -2.77
C LYS A 70 38.09 -11.16 -1.55
N PHE A 71 37.38 -10.06 -1.45
CA PHE A 71 36.42 -9.79 -0.37
C PHE A 71 34.96 -10.05 -0.80
N LYS A 72 34.74 -10.73 -1.91
CA LYS A 72 33.40 -11.06 -2.39
C LYS A 72 32.56 -11.75 -1.31
N GLY A 73 31.34 -11.26 -1.12
CA GLY A 73 30.37 -11.83 -0.17
C GLY A 73 30.56 -11.42 1.30
N ILE A 74 31.58 -10.62 1.61
CA ILE A 74 31.78 -10.09 2.95
C ILE A 74 30.87 -8.86 3.18
N VAL A 75 30.16 -8.85 4.28
CA VAL A 75 29.44 -7.66 4.77
C VAL A 75 30.42 -6.82 5.55
N CYS A 76 30.61 -5.57 5.15
CA CYS A 76 31.52 -4.67 5.83
C CYS A 76 31.02 -4.35 7.24
N ASP A 77 31.82 -4.63 8.25
CA ASP A 77 31.54 -4.36 9.68
C ASP A 77 31.38 -2.85 9.99
N ARG A 78 32.03 -1.98 9.19
CA ARG A 78 31.98 -0.53 9.39
C ARG A 78 30.78 0.15 8.73
N CYS A 79 30.45 -0.20 7.48
CA CYS A 79 29.40 0.48 6.72
C CYS A 79 28.20 -0.43 6.40
N GLY A 80 28.26 -1.72 6.71
CA GLY A 80 27.19 -2.68 6.50
C GLY A 80 26.94 -3.05 5.01
N VAL A 81 27.78 -2.61 4.08
CA VAL A 81 27.62 -2.89 2.66
C VAL A 81 28.18 -4.27 2.34
N LEU A 82 27.39 -5.08 1.64
CA LEU A 82 27.82 -6.36 1.08
C LEU A 82 28.74 -6.12 -0.12
N VAL A 83 29.96 -6.67 -0.07
CA VAL A 83 30.93 -6.58 -1.19
C VAL A 83 30.52 -7.50 -2.33
N THR A 84 29.93 -6.93 -3.37
CA THR A 84 29.42 -7.64 -4.54
C THR A 84 29.56 -6.77 -5.80
N ARG A 85 29.04 -7.24 -6.94
CA ARG A 85 29.00 -6.44 -8.17
C ARG A 85 27.97 -5.32 -8.04
N SER A 86 28.25 -4.17 -8.67
CA SER A 86 27.32 -3.03 -8.73
C SER A 86 26.03 -3.34 -9.50
N ALA A 87 26.04 -4.33 -10.39
CA ALA A 87 24.88 -4.79 -11.15
C ALA A 87 23.68 -5.15 -10.27
N VAL A 88 23.88 -5.54 -9.00
CA VAL A 88 22.78 -5.80 -8.05
C VAL A 88 21.91 -4.56 -7.79
N ARG A 89 22.41 -3.36 -8.07
CA ARG A 89 21.64 -2.11 -7.97
C ARG A 89 20.51 -1.99 -9.00
N ARG A 90 20.48 -2.87 -10.00
CA ARG A 90 19.35 -3.01 -10.93
C ARG A 90 18.28 -3.99 -10.45
N GLU A 91 18.59 -4.82 -9.46
CA GLU A 91 17.74 -5.94 -9.03
C GLU A 91 17.19 -5.75 -7.62
N ARG A 92 17.98 -5.15 -6.72
CA ARG A 92 17.62 -5.04 -5.30
C ARG A 92 16.55 -3.98 -5.08
N MET A 93 15.44 -4.43 -4.50
CA MET A 93 14.37 -3.57 -4.03
C MET A 93 14.59 -3.17 -2.58
N GLY A 94 14.07 -2.02 -2.20
CA GLY A 94 13.88 -1.59 -0.81
C GLY A 94 12.39 -1.40 -0.51
N HIS A 95 12.09 -0.92 0.67
CA HIS A 95 10.73 -0.51 1.04
C HIS A 95 10.79 0.72 1.96
N ILE A 96 9.65 1.40 2.07
CA ILE A 96 9.41 2.48 3.02
C ILE A 96 8.22 2.06 3.86
N GLU A 97 8.38 1.98 5.19
CA GLU A 97 7.25 1.85 6.10
C GLU A 97 6.60 3.22 6.27
N LEU A 98 5.29 3.28 6.06
CA LEU A 98 4.53 4.50 6.22
C LEU A 98 4.21 4.72 7.70
N ALA A 99 4.28 5.97 8.17
CA ALA A 99 3.93 6.33 9.54
C ALA A 99 2.45 6.09 9.86
N CYS A 100 1.59 6.18 8.85
CA CYS A 100 0.18 5.82 8.92
C CYS A 100 -0.26 5.19 7.60
N PRO A 101 -1.31 4.35 7.61
CA PRO A 101 -1.87 3.79 6.38
C PRO A 101 -2.33 4.88 5.42
N VAL A 102 -2.18 4.66 4.12
CA VAL A 102 -2.57 5.60 3.06
C VAL A 102 -3.43 4.89 2.02
N THR A 103 -4.56 5.50 1.67
CA THR A 103 -5.45 4.97 0.63
C THR A 103 -4.85 5.16 -0.75
N HIS A 104 -4.73 4.08 -1.52
CA HIS A 104 -4.15 4.14 -2.86
C HIS A 104 -5.08 4.90 -3.82
N ILE A 105 -4.54 5.92 -4.48
CA ILE A 105 -5.28 6.83 -5.35
C ILE A 105 -6.01 6.13 -6.51
N TRP A 106 -5.44 5.06 -7.09
CA TRP A 106 -6.05 4.30 -8.18
C TRP A 106 -7.37 3.63 -7.80
N PHE A 107 -7.54 3.26 -6.53
CA PHE A 107 -8.78 2.65 -6.05
C PHE A 107 -9.78 3.67 -5.51
N TYR A 108 -9.30 4.86 -5.16
CA TYR A 108 -10.11 5.96 -4.64
C TYR A 108 -10.62 6.90 -5.75
N LYS A 109 -9.73 7.50 -6.55
CA LYS A 109 -10.08 8.53 -7.57
C LYS A 109 -10.49 7.96 -8.93
N ALA A 110 -10.34 6.66 -9.19
CA ALA A 110 -10.81 6.05 -10.45
C ALA A 110 -12.34 6.17 -10.61
N VAL A 111 -12.81 6.21 -11.84
CA VAL A 111 -14.24 6.25 -12.14
C VAL A 111 -14.64 4.96 -12.86
N PRO A 112 -15.46 4.08 -12.23
CA PRO A 112 -16.00 4.17 -10.87
C PRO A 112 -14.95 3.90 -9.80
N SER A 113 -15.08 4.57 -8.64
CA SER A 113 -14.23 4.31 -7.47
C SER A 113 -14.49 2.90 -6.93
N ARG A 114 -13.45 2.08 -6.87
CA ARG A 114 -13.55 0.72 -6.34
C ARG A 114 -13.84 0.71 -4.85
N LEU A 115 -13.19 1.60 -4.10
CA LEU A 115 -13.42 1.76 -2.66
C LEU A 115 -14.85 2.19 -2.36
N SER A 116 -15.35 3.24 -3.02
CA SER A 116 -16.73 3.71 -2.87
C SER A 116 -17.74 2.60 -3.20
N SER A 117 -17.48 1.84 -4.26
CA SER A 117 -18.36 0.73 -4.68
C SER A 117 -18.40 -0.40 -3.65
N LEU A 118 -17.24 -0.89 -3.18
CA LEU A 118 -17.17 -2.00 -2.23
C LEU A 118 -17.67 -1.62 -0.84
N LEU A 119 -17.37 -0.41 -0.39
CA LEU A 119 -17.84 0.09 0.90
C LEU A 119 -19.29 0.57 0.84
N GLN A 120 -19.88 0.75 -0.34
CA GLN A 120 -21.21 1.35 -0.52
C GLN A 120 -21.33 2.74 0.14
N ILE A 121 -20.24 3.51 0.13
CA ILE A 121 -20.15 4.87 0.66
C ILE A 121 -20.03 5.84 -0.50
N GLY A 122 -20.71 7.00 -0.42
CA GLY A 122 -20.58 8.06 -1.40
C GLY A 122 -19.13 8.56 -1.55
N LEU A 123 -18.72 8.92 -2.78
CA LEU A 123 -17.34 9.36 -3.00
C LEU A 123 -16.98 10.61 -2.17
N LYS A 124 -17.93 11.55 -2.03
CA LYS A 124 -17.74 12.77 -1.22
C LYS A 124 -17.57 12.45 0.28
N ASP A 125 -18.36 11.50 0.79
CA ASP A 125 -18.30 11.10 2.19
C ASP A 125 -17.01 10.31 2.47
N LEU A 126 -16.61 9.45 1.52
CA LEU A 126 -15.32 8.75 1.58
C LEU A 126 -14.13 9.74 1.56
N GLU A 127 -14.25 10.83 0.79
CA GLU A 127 -13.26 11.90 0.73
C GLU A 127 -13.06 12.56 2.08
N LYS A 128 -14.14 12.90 2.77
CA LYS A 128 -14.10 13.50 4.10
C LYS A 128 -13.40 12.60 5.14
N ILE A 129 -13.64 11.28 5.08
CA ILE A 129 -12.93 10.33 5.95
C ILE A 129 -11.43 10.35 5.64
N ILE A 130 -11.05 10.19 4.35
CA ILE A 130 -9.65 10.06 3.92
C ILE A 130 -8.85 11.33 4.25
N TYR A 131 -9.45 12.52 4.11
CA TYR A 131 -8.80 13.80 4.38
C TYR A 131 -8.96 14.32 5.81
N TYR A 132 -9.41 13.45 6.72
CA TYR A 132 -9.49 13.77 8.17
C TYR A 132 -10.49 14.89 8.51
N GLU A 133 -11.59 15.00 7.77
CA GLU A 133 -12.67 15.96 8.03
C GLU A 133 -13.76 15.37 8.94
N GLU A 134 -14.10 14.08 8.76
CA GLU A 134 -15.16 13.41 9.52
C GLU A 134 -14.71 12.01 9.97
N TYR A 135 -15.17 11.62 11.16
CA TYR A 135 -15.03 10.26 11.68
C TYR A 135 -16.12 9.36 11.09
N VAL A 136 -15.83 8.08 10.99
CA VAL A 136 -16.81 7.05 10.63
C VAL A 136 -16.89 6.00 11.74
N VAL A 137 -18.12 5.63 12.11
CA VAL A 137 -18.37 4.56 13.09
C VAL A 137 -18.08 3.22 12.44
N VAL A 138 -17.04 2.55 12.94
CA VAL A 138 -16.60 1.22 12.50
C VAL A 138 -17.30 0.12 13.29
N ASP A 139 -17.52 0.36 14.57
CA ASP A 139 -18.24 -0.54 15.47
C ASP A 139 -19.16 0.30 16.37
N PRO A 140 -20.48 0.18 16.24
CA PRO A 140 -21.42 0.93 17.05
C PRO A 140 -21.54 0.40 18.48
N GLY A 141 -21.09 -0.84 18.78
CA GLY A 141 -21.27 -1.47 20.09
C GLY A 141 -22.73 -1.44 20.57
N ASP A 142 -22.94 -1.26 21.87
CA ASP A 142 -24.25 -1.17 22.49
C ASP A 142 -24.81 0.27 22.52
N THR A 143 -24.50 1.08 21.48
CA THR A 143 -24.93 2.48 21.41
C THR A 143 -26.06 2.69 20.40
N GLN A 144 -26.64 3.88 20.37
CA GLN A 144 -27.66 4.25 19.37
C GLN A 144 -27.06 4.66 18.02
N LEU A 145 -25.73 4.58 17.87
CA LEU A 145 -25.03 4.89 16.63
C LEU A 145 -25.26 3.81 15.58
N LYS A 146 -25.20 4.20 14.32
CA LYS A 146 -25.31 3.25 13.20
C LYS A 146 -23.93 2.93 12.62
N TYR A 147 -23.74 1.70 12.18
CA TYR A 147 -22.59 1.31 11.39
C TYR A 147 -22.41 2.21 10.16
N LYS A 148 -21.21 2.68 9.91
CA LYS A 148 -20.88 3.66 8.86
C LYS A 148 -21.55 5.03 9.04
N GLN A 149 -21.96 5.40 10.24
CA GLN A 149 -22.43 6.75 10.53
C GLN A 149 -21.25 7.72 10.54
N PHE A 150 -21.43 8.90 9.92
CA PHE A 150 -20.43 9.97 9.89
C PHE A 150 -20.62 10.89 11.08
N LEU A 151 -19.53 11.26 11.71
CA LEU A 151 -19.49 12.15 12.86
C LEU A 151 -18.46 13.24 12.58
N ASN A 152 -18.87 14.51 12.66
CA ASN A 152 -17.93 15.60 12.74
C ASN A 152 -17.26 15.63 14.13
N GLU A 153 -16.22 16.42 14.30
CA GLU A 153 -15.47 16.49 15.56
C GLU A 153 -16.35 16.73 16.77
N ASP A 154 -17.28 17.73 16.69
CA ASP A 154 -18.17 18.06 17.79
C ASP A 154 -19.06 16.88 18.21
N LYS A 155 -19.71 16.23 17.25
CA LYS A 155 -20.55 15.04 17.51
C LYS A 155 -19.72 13.85 18.00
N TYR A 156 -18.49 13.71 17.53
CA TYR A 156 -17.61 12.66 18.02
C TYR A 156 -17.29 12.86 19.50
N GLN A 157 -16.97 14.10 19.91
CA GLN A 157 -16.71 14.45 21.30
C GLN A 157 -17.98 14.30 22.19
N GLU A 158 -19.16 14.67 21.69
CA GLU A 158 -20.43 14.43 22.36
C GLU A 158 -20.69 12.93 22.59
N CYS A 159 -20.47 12.12 21.53
CA CYS A 159 -20.62 10.67 21.61
C CYS A 159 -19.60 10.05 22.58
N LEU A 160 -18.35 10.50 22.55
CA LEU A 160 -17.32 10.05 23.46
C LEU A 160 -17.68 10.36 24.93
N SER A 161 -18.20 11.57 25.18
CA SER A 161 -18.67 11.97 26.53
C SER A 161 -19.86 11.15 26.99
N LYS A 162 -20.75 10.74 26.07
CA LYS A 162 -21.97 10.01 26.38
C LYS A 162 -21.79 8.51 26.53
N TYR A 163 -20.97 7.91 25.66
CA TYR A 163 -20.85 6.45 25.50
C TYR A 163 -19.44 5.92 25.88
N GLY A 164 -18.45 6.81 26.09
CA GLY A 164 -17.08 6.41 26.39
C GLY A 164 -16.52 5.45 25.33
N ASP A 165 -15.91 4.35 25.77
CA ASP A 165 -15.29 3.34 24.92
C ASP A 165 -16.25 2.28 24.35
N SER A 166 -17.58 2.47 24.50
CA SER A 166 -18.59 1.49 24.07
C SER A 166 -18.79 1.43 22.56
N PHE A 167 -18.18 2.34 21.80
CA PHE A 167 -18.19 2.36 20.33
C PHE A 167 -16.80 2.63 19.78
N LYS A 168 -16.61 2.30 18.51
CA LYS A 168 -15.35 2.60 17.81
C LYS A 168 -15.64 3.44 16.57
N ALA A 169 -15.14 4.66 16.56
CA ALA A 169 -15.10 5.50 15.38
C ALA A 169 -13.65 5.84 15.03
N LYS A 170 -13.34 5.86 13.75
CA LYS A 170 -12.02 6.14 13.23
C LYS A 170 -12.07 7.16 12.10
N ILE A 171 -10.91 7.71 11.77
CA ILE A 171 -10.74 8.70 10.73
C ILE A 171 -9.56 8.31 9.82
N GLY A 172 -9.47 8.86 8.63
CA GLY A 172 -8.36 8.61 7.70
C GLY A 172 -8.40 7.24 7.03
N ALA A 173 -7.29 6.88 6.42
CA ALA A 173 -7.16 5.60 5.70
C ALA A 173 -7.23 4.38 6.63
N GLU A 174 -6.92 4.54 7.91
CA GLU A 174 -7.07 3.48 8.90
C GLU A 174 -8.54 3.07 9.07
N ALA A 175 -9.45 4.05 9.12
CA ALA A 175 -10.89 3.81 9.14
C ALA A 175 -11.35 3.05 7.90
N VAL A 176 -10.90 3.49 6.72
CA VAL A 176 -11.20 2.82 5.45
C VAL A 176 -10.72 1.37 5.45
N ARG A 177 -9.53 1.11 5.95
CA ARG A 177 -8.97 -0.25 6.05
C ARG A 177 -9.79 -1.15 6.97
N GLU A 178 -10.20 -0.65 8.12
CA GLU A 178 -11.04 -1.44 9.04
C GLU A 178 -12.41 -1.75 8.46
N LEU A 179 -13.03 -0.77 7.80
CA LEU A 179 -14.28 -1.00 7.08
C LEU A 179 -14.11 -2.08 5.98
N LEU A 180 -12.99 -2.04 5.22
CA LEU A 180 -12.70 -3.04 4.20
C LEU A 180 -12.53 -4.44 4.79
N LYS A 181 -11.85 -4.59 5.92
CA LYS A 181 -11.68 -5.88 6.61
C LYS A 181 -13.01 -6.51 7.05
N GLN A 182 -14.02 -5.69 7.29
CA GLN A 182 -15.36 -6.16 7.68
C GLN A 182 -16.22 -6.57 6.48
N VAL A 183 -15.85 -6.17 5.24
CA VAL A 183 -16.59 -6.54 4.04
C VAL A 183 -16.39 -8.01 3.71
N ASN A 184 -17.46 -8.77 3.74
CA ASN A 184 -17.48 -10.13 3.23
C ASN A 184 -17.91 -10.11 1.76
N LEU A 185 -16.99 -10.41 0.84
CA LEU A 185 -17.23 -10.39 -0.61
C LEU A 185 -18.31 -11.40 -1.04
N ASP A 186 -18.40 -12.56 -0.39
CA ASP A 186 -19.39 -13.58 -0.73
C ASP A 186 -20.80 -13.10 -0.42
N LYS A 187 -21.02 -12.56 0.78
CA LYS A 187 -22.30 -11.98 1.18
C LYS A 187 -22.68 -10.80 0.30
N LEU A 188 -21.71 -9.89 0.06
CA LEU A 188 -21.93 -8.74 -0.80
C LEU A 188 -22.34 -9.12 -2.21
N CYS A 189 -21.72 -10.13 -2.81
CA CYS A 189 -22.10 -10.62 -4.14
C CYS A 189 -23.54 -11.18 -4.17
N VAL A 190 -23.95 -11.93 -3.13
CA VAL A 190 -25.31 -12.48 -3.03
C VAL A 190 -26.33 -11.34 -2.89
N GLU A 191 -26.10 -10.38 -2.01
CA GLU A 191 -26.96 -9.22 -1.81
C GLU A 191 -27.11 -8.39 -3.09
N LEU A 192 -26.00 -8.07 -3.76
CA LEU A 192 -26.01 -7.30 -5.01
C LEU A 192 -26.73 -8.03 -6.17
N ARG A 193 -26.67 -9.36 -6.24
CA ARG A 193 -27.44 -10.13 -7.21
C ARG A 193 -28.93 -10.08 -6.94
N ALA A 194 -29.35 -10.25 -5.69
CA ALA A 194 -30.73 -10.12 -5.28
C ALA A 194 -31.30 -8.71 -5.54
N ASP A 195 -30.49 -7.68 -5.31
CA ASP A 195 -30.87 -6.30 -5.58
C ASP A 195 -30.94 -6.00 -7.09
N LEU A 196 -30.08 -6.62 -7.89
CA LEU A 196 -30.12 -6.50 -9.34
C LEU A 196 -31.37 -7.12 -9.94
N GLU A 197 -31.84 -8.28 -9.41
CA GLU A 197 -33.07 -8.95 -9.81
C GLU A 197 -34.33 -8.09 -9.52
N LYS A 198 -34.32 -7.33 -8.42
CA LYS A 198 -35.39 -6.41 -8.02
C LYS A 198 -35.35 -5.09 -8.77
N ALA A 199 -34.22 -4.71 -9.36
CA ALA A 199 -34.02 -3.44 -10.02
C ALA A 199 -34.62 -3.45 -11.44
N THR A 200 -35.15 -2.30 -11.89
CA THR A 200 -35.64 -2.14 -13.25
C THR A 200 -34.48 -2.31 -14.25
N PRO A 201 -34.55 -3.22 -15.23
CA PRO A 201 -33.40 -3.61 -16.07
C PRO A 201 -32.67 -2.45 -16.79
N ALA A 202 -33.41 -1.42 -17.19
CA ALA A 202 -32.84 -0.26 -17.89
C ALA A 202 -32.48 0.92 -16.97
N GLY A 203 -32.70 0.81 -15.65
CA GLY A 203 -32.52 1.89 -14.69
C GLY A 203 -31.05 2.21 -14.40
N ALA A 204 -30.77 3.47 -14.08
CA ALA A 204 -29.43 3.91 -13.65
C ALA A 204 -28.91 3.14 -12.41
N ASN A 205 -29.84 2.76 -11.52
CA ASN A 205 -29.53 1.99 -10.31
C ASN A 205 -29.07 0.57 -10.65
N ALA A 206 -29.75 -0.12 -11.59
CA ALA A 206 -29.32 -1.45 -12.04
C ALA A 206 -27.91 -1.42 -12.65
N LYS A 207 -27.59 -0.40 -13.46
CA LYS A 207 -26.25 -0.22 -14.01
C LYS A 207 -25.18 -0.01 -12.93
N LYS A 208 -25.51 0.73 -11.86
CA LYS A 208 -24.61 0.94 -10.72
C LYS A 208 -24.37 -0.35 -9.96
N ILE A 209 -25.44 -1.09 -9.64
CA ILE A 209 -25.36 -2.38 -8.94
C ILE A 209 -24.54 -3.39 -9.75
N ALA A 210 -24.79 -3.51 -11.06
CA ALA A 210 -24.05 -4.41 -11.94
C ALA A 210 -22.55 -4.09 -11.99
N LYS A 211 -22.17 -2.80 -12.01
CA LYS A 211 -20.75 -2.39 -11.94
C LYS A 211 -20.11 -2.77 -10.60
N THR A 212 -20.82 -2.55 -9.49
CA THR A 212 -20.34 -2.91 -8.16
C THR A 212 -20.19 -4.42 -8.02
N LEU A 213 -21.18 -5.20 -8.49
CA LEU A 213 -21.11 -6.65 -8.49
C LEU A 213 -19.91 -7.16 -9.29
N LYS A 214 -19.67 -6.60 -10.48
CA LYS A 214 -18.50 -6.96 -11.28
C LYS A 214 -17.20 -6.72 -10.53
N ILE A 215 -17.05 -5.57 -9.85
CA ILE A 215 -15.85 -5.25 -9.04
C ILE A 215 -15.68 -6.29 -7.92
N ALA A 216 -16.76 -6.63 -7.19
CA ALA A 216 -16.70 -7.60 -6.10
C ALA A 216 -16.32 -9.01 -6.60
N GLU A 217 -16.89 -9.45 -7.73
CA GLU A 217 -16.58 -10.73 -8.37
C GLU A 217 -15.13 -10.77 -8.89
N ASP A 218 -14.62 -9.67 -9.46
CA ASP A 218 -13.26 -9.60 -9.95
C ASP A 218 -12.25 -9.69 -8.79
N PHE A 219 -12.50 -9.03 -7.64
CA PHE A 219 -11.70 -9.21 -6.43
C PHE A 219 -11.72 -10.66 -5.92
N LYS A 220 -12.90 -11.25 -5.84
CA LYS A 220 -13.04 -12.66 -5.43
C LYS A 220 -12.25 -13.60 -6.34
N LYS A 221 -12.36 -13.45 -7.66
CA LYS A 221 -11.66 -14.29 -8.66
C LYS A 221 -10.15 -14.09 -8.63
N SER A 222 -9.68 -12.87 -8.40
CA SER A 222 -8.23 -12.55 -8.37
C SER A 222 -7.52 -13.08 -7.13
N GLY A 223 -8.25 -13.41 -6.06
CA GLY A 223 -7.68 -13.80 -4.77
C GLY A 223 -6.90 -12.67 -4.07
N ASN A 224 -7.11 -11.42 -4.48
CA ASN A 224 -6.55 -10.27 -3.79
C ASN A 224 -7.40 -9.91 -2.57
N SER A 225 -6.76 -9.58 -1.45
CA SER A 225 -7.48 -9.01 -0.33
C SER A 225 -7.82 -7.54 -0.60
N ILE A 226 -9.06 -7.14 -0.26
CA ILE A 226 -9.55 -5.78 -0.53
C ILE A 226 -8.89 -4.72 0.36
N ASP A 227 -8.39 -5.09 1.53
CA ASP A 227 -7.66 -4.21 2.45
C ASP A 227 -6.28 -3.79 1.90
N TRP A 228 -5.71 -4.53 0.93
CA TRP A 228 -4.45 -4.14 0.25
C TRP A 228 -4.59 -2.89 -0.62
N MET A 229 -5.81 -2.38 -0.83
CA MET A 229 -6.03 -1.06 -1.43
C MET A 229 -5.60 0.09 -0.53
N VAL A 230 -5.33 -0.19 0.74
CA VAL A 230 -4.74 0.74 1.72
C VAL A 230 -3.31 0.32 1.97
N LEU A 231 -2.37 1.22 1.70
CA LEU A 231 -0.95 0.98 1.76
C LEU A 231 -0.40 1.21 3.17
N GLU A 232 0.41 0.29 3.68
CA GLU A 232 1.22 0.44 4.90
C GLU A 232 2.70 0.54 4.59
N SER A 233 3.12 -0.12 3.52
CA SER A 233 4.50 -0.15 3.07
C SER A 233 4.56 0.14 1.57
N LEU A 234 5.54 0.91 1.14
CA LEU A 234 5.78 1.24 -0.28
C LEU A 234 7.00 0.50 -0.79
N PRO A 235 6.92 -0.17 -1.95
CA PRO A 235 8.09 -0.74 -2.59
C PRO A 235 8.96 0.38 -3.18
N VAL A 236 10.28 0.28 -2.98
CA VAL A 236 11.27 1.18 -3.59
C VAL A 236 12.03 0.42 -4.66
N ILE A 237 11.84 0.81 -5.91
CA ILE A 237 12.50 0.16 -7.05
C ILE A 237 14.03 0.37 -7.02
N PRO A 238 14.80 -0.52 -7.68
CA PRO A 238 16.25 -0.42 -7.70
C PRO A 238 16.76 0.94 -8.19
N PRO A 239 17.86 1.45 -7.61
CA PRO A 239 18.41 2.79 -7.95
C PRO A 239 18.75 2.98 -9.42
N ASP A 240 19.31 1.97 -10.08
CA ASP A 240 19.71 2.06 -11.48
C ASP A 240 18.53 2.15 -12.45
N LEU A 241 17.31 1.84 -12.00
CA LEU A 241 16.06 2.03 -12.76
C LEU A 241 15.47 3.44 -12.57
N ARG A 242 16.00 4.23 -11.63
CA ARG A 242 15.63 5.62 -11.33
C ARG A 242 16.84 6.51 -11.11
N PRO A 243 17.74 6.61 -12.09
CA PRO A 243 18.98 7.36 -11.94
C PRO A 243 18.70 8.85 -11.73
N LEU A 244 19.58 9.51 -10.97
CA LEU A 244 19.58 10.97 -10.84
C LEU A 244 20.12 11.56 -12.15
N VAL A 245 19.34 12.43 -12.76
CA VAL A 245 19.74 13.17 -13.97
C VAL A 245 20.06 14.60 -13.53
N PRO A 246 21.26 15.13 -13.82
CA PRO A 246 21.55 16.53 -13.62
C PRO A 246 20.66 17.38 -14.53
N LEU A 247 20.09 18.44 -13.98
CA LEU A 247 19.31 19.42 -14.71
C LEU A 247 20.23 20.41 -15.43
#